data_34506470d07df00c3106afc007e0ecd1
#
_entry.id   34506470d07df00c3106afc007e0ecd1
#
_cell.length_a   1.000
_cell.length_b   1.000
_cell.length_c   1.000
_cell.angle_alpha   90.00
_cell.angle_beta   90.00
_cell.angle_gamma   90.00
#
_symmetry.space_group_name_H-M   'P 1'
#
loop_
_entity.id
_entity.type
_entity.pdbx_description
1 polymer ?
#
loop_
_entity_poly.entity_id
_entity_poly.type
_entity_poly.pdbx_seq_one_letter_code
_entity_poly.pdbx_strand_id
1 'polypeptide(L)'
;IYQTLASILKDQDKLEEATLIINQALDKNLINKKWEIQKNLFFPKIPSNKDEIKKYREKIKKEIEKILSVNFLTKLDYDKDQIIIPPHVDLSYSDWDNLELNKRNVLAFKKLYEILNDESYIEKDIKGKIKIGVISEFLTDHTIGKLYKDLIFSLDKNKFETFIFHSQKTRAGEI
;
A
#
# COMPACT_ATOMS: atom_id res chain seq x y z
N ILE A 1 -0.56 11.64 -19.33
CA ILE A 1 0.72 12.37 -19.40
C ILE A 1 1.09 12.95 -18.02
N TYR A 2 0.27 13.80 -17.39
CA TYR A 2 0.60 14.43 -16.08
C TYR A 2 0.83 13.40 -14.97
N GLN A 3 -0.02 12.39 -14.86
CA GLN A 3 0.11 11.31 -13.88
C GLN A 3 1.42 10.53 -14.06
N THR A 4 1.75 10.19 -15.31
CA THR A 4 2.98 9.48 -15.64
C THR A 4 4.22 10.33 -15.30
N LEU A 5 4.19 11.62 -15.66
CA LEU A 5 5.27 12.52 -15.33
C LEU A 5 5.45 12.68 -13.82
N ALA A 6 4.37 12.87 -13.07
CA ALA A 6 4.41 12.96 -11.61
C ALA A 6 4.96 11.67 -10.97
N SER A 7 4.59 10.49 -11.50
CA SER A 7 5.13 9.22 -11.03
C SER A 7 6.64 9.11 -11.29
N ILE A 8 7.10 9.47 -12.48
CA ILE A 8 8.53 9.47 -12.83
C ILE A 8 9.31 10.41 -11.92
N LEU A 9 8.81 11.63 -11.69
CA LEU A 9 9.46 12.59 -10.79
C LEU A 9 9.52 12.08 -9.35
N LYS A 10 8.42 11.47 -8.86
CA LYS A 10 8.40 10.80 -7.56
C LYS A 10 9.46 9.69 -7.50
N ASP A 11 9.57 8.87 -8.53
CA ASP A 11 10.54 7.76 -8.58
C ASP A 11 12.00 8.24 -8.61
N GLN A 12 12.22 9.46 -9.09
CA GLN A 12 13.51 10.18 -9.05
C GLN A 12 13.72 10.96 -7.74
N ASP A 13 12.83 10.81 -6.76
CA ASP A 13 12.83 11.54 -5.48
C ASP A 13 12.66 13.07 -5.60
N LYS A 14 12.16 13.54 -6.76
CA LYS A 14 11.84 14.94 -7.03
C LYS A 14 10.41 15.27 -6.59
N LEU A 15 10.16 15.13 -5.26
CA LEU A 15 8.81 15.17 -4.72
C LEU A 15 8.13 16.53 -4.83
N GLU A 16 8.89 17.62 -4.79
CA GLU A 16 8.35 18.98 -4.92
C GLU A 16 7.93 19.24 -6.36
N GLU A 17 8.75 18.84 -7.35
CA GLU A 17 8.40 18.93 -8.76
C GLU A 17 7.17 18.06 -9.10
N ALA A 18 7.14 16.83 -8.60
CA ALA A 18 5.98 15.94 -8.75
C ALA A 18 4.70 16.59 -8.20
N THR A 19 4.79 17.20 -7.02
CA THR A 19 3.67 17.91 -6.38
C THR A 19 3.21 19.11 -7.23
N LEU A 20 4.13 19.87 -7.80
CA LEU A 20 3.82 21.01 -8.68
C LEU A 20 3.04 20.54 -9.92
N ILE A 21 3.51 19.50 -10.60
CA ILE A 21 2.85 18.93 -11.78
C ILE A 21 1.43 18.44 -11.44
N ILE A 22 1.25 17.78 -10.27
CA ILE A 22 -0.08 17.35 -9.81
C ILE A 22 -0.98 18.57 -9.58
N ASN A 23 -0.52 19.61 -8.91
CA ASN A 23 -1.31 20.81 -8.66
C ASN A 23 -1.77 21.45 -9.96
N GLN A 24 -0.87 21.66 -10.92
CA GLN A 24 -1.20 22.21 -12.23
C GLN A 24 -2.25 21.39 -12.98
N ALA A 25 -2.19 20.07 -12.85
CA ALA A 25 -3.14 19.18 -13.50
C ALA A 25 -4.49 19.16 -12.79
N LEU A 26 -4.53 19.27 -11.46
CA LEU A 26 -5.76 19.39 -10.66
C LEU A 26 -6.48 20.69 -10.95
N ASP A 27 -5.77 21.82 -11.01
CA ASP A 27 -6.32 23.14 -11.30
C ASP A 27 -7.01 23.19 -12.67
N LYS A 28 -6.51 22.41 -13.62
CA LYS A 28 -7.07 22.26 -14.96
C LYS A 28 -8.09 21.13 -15.10
N ASN A 29 -8.43 20.42 -14.02
CA ASN A 29 -9.27 19.21 -14.01
C ASN A 29 -8.82 18.11 -14.98
N LEU A 30 -7.49 17.96 -15.18
CA LEU A 30 -6.90 16.98 -16.09
C LEU A 30 -6.61 15.64 -15.44
N ILE A 31 -6.69 15.56 -14.12
CA ILE A 31 -6.46 14.33 -13.34
C ILE A 31 -7.52 14.19 -12.24
N ASN A 32 -7.66 12.95 -11.74
CA ASN A 32 -8.61 12.63 -10.69
C ASN A 32 -8.22 13.29 -9.35
N LYS A 33 -9.21 13.76 -8.58
CA LYS A 33 -9.04 14.39 -7.26
C LYS A 33 -8.30 13.52 -6.23
N LYS A 34 -8.25 12.18 -6.40
CA LYS A 34 -7.43 11.30 -5.55
C LYS A 34 -5.95 11.69 -5.52
N TRP A 35 -5.46 12.32 -6.59
CA TRP A 35 -4.09 12.81 -6.64
C TRP A 35 -3.82 13.95 -5.65
N GLU A 36 -4.88 14.64 -5.20
CA GLU A 36 -4.77 15.58 -4.09
C GLU A 36 -4.37 14.88 -2.79
N ILE A 37 -4.92 13.70 -2.53
CA ILE A 37 -4.52 12.86 -1.40
C ILE A 37 -3.12 12.27 -1.63
N GLN A 38 -2.90 11.66 -2.81
CA GLN A 38 -1.66 10.96 -3.12
C GLN A 38 -0.40 11.83 -2.98
N LYS A 39 -0.43 13.09 -3.46
CA LYS A 39 0.71 14.02 -3.33
C LYS A 39 1.09 14.33 -1.88
N ASN A 40 0.12 14.26 -0.97
CA ASN A 40 0.33 14.51 0.45
C ASN A 40 0.82 13.29 1.22
N LEU A 41 0.75 12.12 0.60
CA LEU A 41 1.30 10.86 1.12
C LEU A 41 2.70 10.54 0.57
N PHE A 42 3.30 11.41 -0.24
CA PHE A 42 4.66 11.23 -0.70
C PHE A 42 5.64 11.26 0.46
N PHE A 43 6.62 10.37 0.40
CA PHE A 43 7.77 10.31 1.30
C PHE A 43 9.04 10.07 0.48
N PRO A 44 10.16 10.71 0.78
CA PRO A 44 11.41 10.51 0.05
C PRO A 44 11.95 9.10 0.25
N LYS A 45 12.48 8.50 -0.82
CA LYS A 45 13.13 7.18 -0.76
C LYS A 45 14.43 7.26 0.07
N ILE A 46 15.15 8.36 -0.08
CA ILE A 46 16.41 8.62 0.64
C ILE A 46 16.33 10.02 1.27
N PRO A 47 15.79 10.13 2.49
CA PRO A 47 15.74 11.41 3.19
C PRO A 47 17.15 11.96 3.45
N SER A 48 17.34 13.27 3.20
CA SER A 48 18.63 13.94 3.36
C SER A 48 19.06 14.09 4.82
N ASN A 49 18.08 14.21 5.73
CA ASN A 49 18.31 14.42 7.16
C ASN A 49 17.04 14.16 7.99
N LYS A 50 17.19 14.23 9.33
CA LYS A 50 16.07 13.99 10.25
C LYS A 50 14.96 15.04 10.18
N ASP A 51 15.28 16.28 9.84
CA ASP A 51 14.26 17.34 9.71
C ASP A 51 13.38 17.12 8.49
N GLU A 52 13.95 16.63 7.40
CA GLU A 52 13.19 16.24 6.23
C GLU A 52 12.25 15.07 6.52
N ILE A 53 12.72 14.03 7.22
CA ILE A 53 11.88 12.93 7.69
C ILE A 53 10.71 13.48 8.50
N LYS A 54 10.96 14.36 9.47
CA LYS A 54 9.93 14.97 10.31
C LYS A 54 8.92 15.77 9.48
N LYS A 55 9.40 16.61 8.54
CA LYS A 55 8.56 17.41 7.62
C LYS A 55 7.56 16.53 6.87
N TYR A 56 8.02 15.45 6.25
CA TYR A 56 7.16 14.56 5.46
C TYR A 56 6.23 13.73 6.34
N ARG A 57 6.69 13.24 7.48
CA ARG A 57 5.84 12.53 8.44
C ARG A 57 4.69 13.40 8.94
N GLU A 58 4.93 14.64 9.29
CA GLU A 58 3.89 15.59 9.71
C GLU A 58 2.91 15.90 8.56
N LYS A 59 3.39 16.02 7.32
CA LYS A 59 2.54 16.17 6.15
C LYS A 59 1.61 14.98 5.96
N ILE A 60 2.14 13.76 6.02
CA ILE A 60 1.37 12.52 5.93
C ILE A 60 0.34 12.43 7.06
N LYS A 61 0.75 12.69 8.30
CA LYS A 61 -0.14 12.68 9.46
C LYS A 61 -1.31 13.66 9.29
N LYS A 62 -1.04 14.88 8.86
CA LYS A 62 -2.09 15.88 8.59
C LYS A 62 -3.08 15.39 7.53
N GLU A 63 -2.61 14.76 6.45
CA GLU A 63 -3.51 14.25 5.42
C GLU A 63 -4.35 13.08 5.94
N ILE A 64 -3.76 12.17 6.70
CA ILE A 64 -4.49 11.08 7.36
C ILE A 64 -5.59 11.63 8.28
N GLU A 65 -5.28 12.62 9.12
CA GLU A 65 -6.26 13.26 10.00
C GLU A 65 -7.37 13.95 9.21
N LYS A 66 -7.03 14.63 8.12
CA LYS A 66 -8.01 15.23 7.21
C LYS A 66 -8.96 14.16 6.65
N ILE A 67 -8.43 13.03 6.16
CA ILE A 67 -9.24 11.92 5.67
C ILE A 67 -10.16 11.38 6.78
N LEU A 68 -9.65 11.23 8.00
CA LEU A 68 -10.43 10.70 9.12
C LEU A 68 -11.52 11.68 9.61
N SER A 69 -11.29 12.98 9.53
CA SER A 69 -12.23 14.01 10.01
C SER A 69 -13.37 14.32 9.03
N VAL A 70 -13.16 14.14 7.72
CA VAL A 70 -14.15 14.50 6.70
C VAL A 70 -15.07 13.32 6.44
N ASN A 71 -16.40 13.58 6.40
CA ASN A 71 -17.34 12.63 5.84
C ASN A 71 -17.30 12.73 4.31
N PHE A 72 -16.62 11.80 3.67
CA PHE A 72 -16.61 11.71 2.21
C PHE A 72 -18.00 11.34 1.71
N LEU A 73 -18.58 12.19 0.87
CA LEU A 73 -19.86 11.92 0.19
C LEU A 73 -19.70 10.82 -0.87
N THR A 74 -18.48 10.62 -1.37
CA THR A 74 -18.18 9.62 -2.40
C THR A 74 -16.96 8.83 -1.98
N LYS A 75 -17.13 7.55 -1.74
CA LYS A 75 -16.01 6.60 -1.53
C LYS A 75 -15.28 6.37 -2.85
N LEU A 76 -14.00 6.08 -2.79
CA LEU A 76 -13.21 5.71 -3.96
C LEU A 76 -13.57 4.27 -4.38
N ASP A 77 -13.72 4.08 -5.68
CA ASP A 77 -13.94 2.76 -6.27
C ASP A 77 -12.58 2.07 -6.46
N TYR A 78 -12.40 0.93 -5.80
CA TYR A 78 -11.15 0.17 -5.85
C TYR A 78 -10.81 -0.31 -7.26
N ASP A 79 -11.82 -0.67 -8.05
CA ASP A 79 -11.63 -1.24 -9.39
C ASP A 79 -11.44 -0.16 -10.47
N LYS A 80 -12.09 0.99 -10.32
CA LYS A 80 -12.08 2.09 -11.31
C LYS A 80 -11.02 3.13 -11.02
N ASP A 81 -10.78 3.40 -9.74
CA ASP A 81 -9.77 4.36 -9.32
C ASP A 81 -8.44 3.63 -9.11
N GLN A 82 -7.35 4.16 -9.66
CA GLN A 82 -6.04 3.66 -9.27
C GLN A 82 -5.89 3.78 -7.75
N ILE A 83 -5.38 2.75 -7.10
CA ILE A 83 -5.21 2.73 -5.65
C ILE A 83 -4.27 3.85 -5.23
N ILE A 84 -4.65 4.58 -4.19
CA ILE A 84 -3.74 5.47 -3.48
C ILE A 84 -2.69 4.60 -2.79
N ILE A 85 -1.42 4.86 -3.07
CA ILE A 85 -0.31 4.09 -2.49
C ILE A 85 0.08 4.71 -1.16
N PRO A 86 -0.08 4.00 -0.04
CA PRO A 86 0.39 4.48 1.25
C PRO A 86 1.92 4.45 1.34
N PRO A 87 2.56 5.37 2.09
CA PRO A 87 4.00 5.50 2.13
C PRO A 87 4.70 4.53 3.10
N HIS A 88 4.03 3.44 3.52
CA HIS A 88 4.53 2.55 4.58
C HIS A 88 5.87 1.87 4.25
N VAL A 89 6.14 1.58 2.97
CA VAL A 89 7.43 0.99 2.56
C VAL A 89 8.55 1.99 2.75
N ASP A 90 8.39 3.21 2.22
CA ASP A 90 9.43 4.26 2.32
C ASP A 90 9.65 4.68 3.78
N LEU A 91 8.58 4.76 4.58
CA LEU A 91 8.65 5.04 6.02
C LEU A 91 9.44 3.98 6.81
N SER A 92 9.49 2.73 6.34
CA SER A 92 10.18 1.63 7.02
C SER A 92 11.71 1.83 7.09
N TYR A 93 12.26 2.63 6.18
CA TYR A 93 13.69 2.95 6.15
C TYR A 93 14.06 4.15 7.02
N SER A 94 13.07 4.82 7.63
CA SER A 94 13.32 5.86 8.62
C SER A 94 13.47 5.23 10.01
N ASP A 95 14.44 5.66 10.78
CA ASP A 95 14.69 5.20 12.16
C ASP A 95 13.67 5.78 13.16
N TRP A 96 12.38 5.54 12.88
CA TRP A 96 11.24 6.06 13.66
C TRP A 96 10.21 4.95 13.90
N ASP A 97 9.57 4.98 15.06
CA ASP A 97 8.39 4.13 15.29
C ASP A 97 7.23 4.58 14.38
N ASN A 98 6.80 3.67 13.54
CA ASN A 98 5.73 3.87 12.56
C ASN A 98 4.40 3.24 12.97
N LEU A 99 4.32 2.55 14.11
CA LEU A 99 3.16 1.74 14.48
C LEU A 99 1.87 2.56 14.50
N GLU A 100 1.85 3.67 15.22
CA GLU A 100 0.65 4.50 15.35
C GLU A 100 0.29 5.19 14.03
N LEU A 101 1.28 5.66 13.28
CA LEU A 101 1.04 6.25 11.96
C LEU A 101 0.44 5.24 11.00
N ASN A 102 0.94 4.01 10.99
CA ASN A 102 0.42 2.94 10.12
C ASN A 102 -0.99 2.49 10.54
N LYS A 103 -1.28 2.37 11.83
CA LYS A 103 -2.64 2.08 12.31
C LYS A 103 -3.65 3.13 11.81
N ARG A 104 -3.32 4.41 11.96
CA ARG A 104 -4.19 5.50 11.49
C ARG A 104 -4.32 5.52 9.97
N ASN A 105 -3.25 5.20 9.26
CA ASN A 105 -3.25 5.05 7.80
C ASN A 105 -4.24 3.96 7.37
N VAL A 106 -4.23 2.78 8.00
CA VAL A 106 -5.21 1.71 7.73
C VAL A 106 -6.64 2.19 7.93
N LEU A 107 -6.92 2.91 9.04
CA LEU A 107 -8.26 3.45 9.30
C LEU A 107 -8.69 4.47 8.22
N ALA A 108 -7.76 5.33 7.76
CA ALA A 108 -8.03 6.28 6.69
C ALA A 108 -8.35 5.55 5.37
N PHE A 109 -7.61 4.51 5.03
CA PHE A 109 -7.86 3.71 3.83
C PHE A 109 -9.17 2.92 3.90
N LYS A 110 -9.52 2.34 5.04
CA LYS A 110 -10.83 1.74 5.27
C LYS A 110 -11.97 2.75 5.07
N LYS A 111 -11.73 4.02 5.40
CA LYS A 111 -12.71 5.08 5.18
C LYS A 111 -12.83 5.51 3.71
N LEU A 112 -11.70 5.49 2.98
CA LEU A 112 -11.67 5.83 1.55
C LEU A 112 -12.25 4.71 0.67
N TYR A 113 -11.99 3.45 1.00
CA TYR A 113 -12.37 2.29 0.20
C TYR A 113 -13.33 1.38 0.96
N GLU A 114 -14.53 1.19 0.45
CA GLU A 114 -15.56 0.38 1.10
C GLU A 114 -15.19 -1.10 1.19
N ILE A 115 -14.56 -1.62 0.13
CA ILE A 115 -14.14 -3.02 0.04
C ILE A 115 -13.21 -3.45 1.19
N LEU A 116 -12.49 -2.51 1.79
CA LEU A 116 -11.61 -2.78 2.94
C LEU A 116 -12.36 -2.93 4.27
N ASN A 117 -13.68 -2.71 4.28
CA ASN A 117 -14.53 -2.86 5.45
C ASN A 117 -15.25 -4.21 5.50
N ASP A 118 -14.93 -5.13 4.60
CA ASP A 118 -15.46 -6.48 4.65
C ASP A 118 -14.91 -7.21 5.89
N GLU A 119 -15.77 -7.39 6.88
CA GLU A 119 -15.49 -8.08 8.14
C GLU A 119 -16.15 -9.48 8.18
N SER A 120 -16.33 -10.09 7.00
CA SER A 120 -16.91 -11.43 6.87
C SER A 120 -16.06 -12.56 7.52
N TYR A 121 -15.02 -12.18 8.27
CA TYR A 121 -14.23 -13.13 9.05
C TYR A 121 -15.09 -13.75 10.16
N ILE A 122 -15.40 -15.02 9.99
CA ILE A 122 -16.05 -15.83 11.04
C ILE A 122 -14.95 -16.61 11.74
N GLU A 123 -14.73 -16.29 13.02
CA GLU A 123 -13.87 -17.09 13.88
C GLU A 123 -14.47 -18.50 14.00
N LYS A 124 -13.82 -19.49 13.41
CA LYS A 124 -14.22 -20.88 13.51
C LYS A 124 -13.28 -21.59 14.46
N ASP A 125 -13.86 -22.36 15.37
CA ASP A 125 -13.08 -23.34 16.15
C ASP A 125 -12.23 -24.19 15.22
N ILE A 126 -10.91 -24.10 15.35
CA ILE A 126 -9.95 -24.82 14.52
C ILE A 126 -9.93 -26.28 15.00
N LYS A 127 -10.82 -27.09 14.40
CA LYS A 127 -10.76 -28.56 14.55
C LYS A 127 -9.95 -29.10 13.37
N GLY A 128 -8.83 -29.78 13.68
CA GLY A 128 -7.98 -30.38 12.65
C GLY A 128 -6.68 -29.60 12.37
N LYS A 129 -6.21 -29.67 11.12
CA LYS A 129 -4.95 -29.02 10.72
C LYS A 129 -5.09 -27.50 10.71
N ILE A 130 -4.01 -26.82 11.10
CA ILE A 130 -3.92 -25.36 10.99
C ILE A 130 -3.82 -24.99 9.52
N LYS A 131 -4.74 -24.15 9.04
CA LYS A 131 -4.78 -23.67 7.67
C LYS A 131 -3.86 -22.45 7.54
N ILE A 132 -2.87 -22.52 6.63
CA ILE A 132 -1.92 -21.44 6.33
C ILE A 132 -2.18 -20.94 4.91
N GLY A 133 -2.54 -19.67 4.78
CA GLY A 133 -2.62 -18.99 3.49
C GLY A 133 -1.31 -18.27 3.17
N VAL A 134 -0.72 -18.58 2.03
CA VAL A 134 0.48 -17.90 1.50
C VAL A 134 0.03 -17.06 0.30
N ILE A 135 0.17 -15.75 0.41
CA ILE A 135 -0.31 -14.79 -0.59
C ILE A 135 0.87 -14.01 -1.14
N SER A 136 1.16 -14.13 -2.44
CA SER A 136 2.17 -13.31 -3.10
C SER A 136 2.01 -13.38 -4.63
N GLU A 137 2.26 -12.25 -5.30
CA GLU A 137 2.39 -12.19 -6.78
C GLU A 137 3.69 -12.82 -7.28
N PHE A 138 4.66 -13.03 -6.39
CA PHE A 138 6.03 -13.45 -6.70
C PHE A 138 6.31 -14.93 -6.40
N LEU A 139 5.27 -15.74 -6.13
CA LEU A 139 5.40 -17.20 -5.97
C LEU A 139 5.46 -17.87 -7.36
N THR A 140 6.43 -17.45 -8.15
CA THR A 140 6.72 -17.92 -9.50
C THR A 140 8.23 -18.09 -9.64
N ASP A 141 8.77 -18.18 -10.86
CA ASP A 141 10.23 -18.16 -11.13
C ASP A 141 10.87 -16.78 -10.81
N HIS A 142 10.52 -16.26 -9.63
CA HIS A 142 11.05 -15.04 -9.04
C HIS A 142 11.90 -15.37 -7.82
N THR A 143 12.82 -14.48 -7.44
CA THR A 143 13.70 -14.66 -6.27
C THR A 143 12.92 -15.01 -5.00
N ILE A 144 11.76 -14.37 -4.78
CA ILE A 144 10.89 -14.64 -3.62
C ILE A 144 10.34 -16.06 -3.68
N GLY A 145 9.85 -16.52 -4.84
CA GLY A 145 9.39 -17.90 -5.02
C GLY A 145 10.50 -18.91 -4.72
N LYS A 146 11.68 -18.68 -5.29
CA LYS A 146 12.85 -19.54 -5.05
C LYS A 146 13.31 -19.58 -3.59
N LEU A 147 13.26 -18.43 -2.91
CA LEU A 147 13.69 -18.31 -1.51
C LEU A 147 12.72 -18.99 -0.53
N TYR A 148 11.41 -18.84 -0.76
CA TYR A 148 10.41 -19.29 0.21
C TYR A 148 9.79 -20.65 -0.09
N LYS A 149 10.00 -21.23 -1.30
CA LYS A 149 9.40 -22.52 -1.66
C LYS A 149 9.73 -23.62 -0.66
N ASP A 150 11.00 -23.75 -0.30
CA ASP A 150 11.45 -24.84 0.59
C ASP A 150 10.88 -24.67 2.01
N LEU A 151 10.73 -23.43 2.49
CA LEU A 151 10.04 -23.16 3.74
C LEU A 151 8.58 -23.59 3.69
N ILE A 152 7.88 -23.26 2.60
CA ILE A 152 6.46 -23.59 2.42
C ILE A 152 6.27 -25.10 2.31
N PHE A 153 7.10 -25.79 1.54
CA PHE A 153 7.00 -27.25 1.33
C PHE A 153 7.50 -28.09 2.50
N SER A 154 8.35 -27.52 3.38
CA SER A 154 8.85 -28.20 4.58
C SER A 154 7.88 -28.20 5.76
N LEU A 155 6.76 -27.47 5.66
CA LEU A 155 5.74 -27.48 6.71
C LEU A 155 5.20 -28.89 6.95
N ASP A 156 5.09 -29.28 8.22
CA ASP A 156 4.56 -30.58 8.64
C ASP A 156 3.10 -30.76 8.16
N LYS A 157 2.92 -31.57 7.13
CA LYS A 157 1.62 -31.86 6.51
C LYS A 157 0.62 -32.52 7.44
N ASN A 158 1.05 -33.06 8.58
CA ASN A 158 0.12 -33.60 9.60
C ASN A 158 -0.48 -32.50 10.46
N LYS A 159 0.23 -31.38 10.63
CA LYS A 159 -0.19 -30.24 11.45
C LYS A 159 -0.78 -29.09 10.63
N PHE A 160 -0.30 -28.91 9.40
CA PHE A 160 -0.63 -27.76 8.55
C PHE A 160 -1.27 -28.18 7.24
N GLU A 161 -2.22 -27.39 6.79
CA GLU A 161 -2.79 -27.41 5.45
C GLU A 161 -2.48 -26.06 4.77
N THR A 162 -1.71 -26.10 3.68
CA THR A 162 -1.21 -24.88 3.04
C THR A 162 -1.99 -24.55 1.78
N PHE A 163 -2.44 -23.31 1.67
CA PHE A 163 -3.13 -22.75 0.52
C PHE A 163 -2.26 -21.66 -0.09
N ILE A 164 -2.05 -21.70 -1.41
CA ILE A 164 -1.28 -20.71 -2.15
C ILE A 164 -2.24 -19.85 -2.96
N PHE A 165 -2.17 -18.54 -2.74
CA PHE A 165 -2.94 -17.54 -3.46
C PHE A 165 -1.99 -16.69 -4.30
N HIS A 166 -2.16 -16.69 -5.62
CA HIS A 166 -1.37 -15.86 -6.54
C HIS A 166 -2.28 -15.07 -7.47
N SER A 167 -1.78 -13.94 -8.01
CA SER A 167 -2.50 -13.15 -8.99
C SER A 167 -2.56 -13.87 -10.34
N GLN A 168 -3.73 -13.84 -11.02
CA GLN A 168 -3.89 -14.41 -12.37
C GLN A 168 -3.05 -13.71 -13.46
N LYS A 169 -2.48 -12.53 -13.15
CA LYS A 169 -1.64 -11.78 -14.10
C LYS A 169 -0.23 -12.34 -14.23
N THR A 170 0.19 -13.19 -13.32
CA THR A 170 1.50 -13.86 -13.38
C THR A 170 1.35 -15.18 -14.14
N ARG A 171 2.15 -15.39 -15.20
CA ARG A 171 2.30 -16.72 -15.79
C ARG A 171 2.76 -17.67 -14.69
N ALA A 172 2.00 -18.73 -14.42
CA ALA A 172 2.42 -19.80 -13.55
C ALA A 172 3.73 -20.39 -14.14
N GLY A 173 4.85 -20.01 -13.55
CA GLY A 173 6.11 -20.69 -13.75
C GLY A 173 6.08 -21.99 -12.93
N GLU A 174 6.77 -23.01 -13.37
CA GLU A 174 7.02 -24.17 -12.54
C GLU A 174 7.85 -23.70 -11.32
N ILE A 175 7.30 -23.90 -10.11
CA ILE A 175 7.99 -23.66 -8.84
C ILE A 175 8.82 -24.89 -8.52
#